data_a210adc406789947940276c00688155d
#
_entry.id   a210adc406789947940276c00688155d
#
_cell.length_a   1.000
_cell.length_b   1.000
_cell.length_c   1.000
_cell.angle_alpha   90.00
_cell.angle_beta   90.00
_cell.angle_gamma   90.00
#
_symmetry.space_group_name_H-M   'P 1'
#
loop_
_entity.id
_entity.type
_entity.pdbx_description
1 polymer ?
#
loop_
_entity_poly.entity_id
_entity_poly.type
_entity_poly.pdbx_seq_one_letter_code
_entity_poly.pdbx_strand_id
1 'polypeptide(L)'
;ALATLRLRVPPVIFAASAISTLVFIATPFLITGLSEQGNINVNRVGLISSTQLLGFVIGSWGSGRVFRPRRKLLVAAVLLGVIANVGSGLVEFWPLVGFRFVNGIALGTIAWLAWAEVFGDDSRTGDIAVIGPIVGTIGSPAVGMFLDRFGTDTLFIALGVLHLVPLLFVHTSRLTSGERVRRERHRPTRSALLAMLALGCFTLGGSSVFVFSN
;
A
#
# COMPACT_ATOMS: atom_id res chain seq x y z
N ALA A 1 -31.05 -9.96 -3.09
CA ALA A 1 -29.70 -10.55 -2.88
C ALA A 1 -28.58 -9.50 -2.78
N LEU A 2 -28.75 -8.26 -3.32
CA LEU A 2 -27.71 -7.19 -3.26
C LEU A 2 -27.73 -6.36 -1.97
N ALA A 3 -28.79 -6.44 -1.17
CA ALA A 3 -28.95 -5.64 0.06
C ALA A 3 -28.03 -6.05 1.23
N THR A 4 -27.29 -7.14 1.10
CA THR A 4 -26.41 -7.69 2.16
C THR A 4 -24.93 -7.34 2.01
N LEU A 5 -24.52 -6.66 0.94
CA LEU A 5 -23.16 -6.19 0.72
C LEU A 5 -22.85 -4.92 1.54
N ARG A 6 -23.14 -4.94 2.84
CA ARG A 6 -22.68 -3.88 3.74
C ARG A 6 -21.24 -4.19 4.14
N LEU A 7 -20.29 -3.40 3.63
CA LEU A 7 -18.93 -3.38 4.13
C LEU A 7 -18.95 -3.18 5.65
N ARG A 8 -18.36 -4.13 6.37
CA ARG A 8 -18.27 -4.12 7.84
C ARG A 8 -17.05 -3.38 8.35
N VAL A 9 -16.13 -3.09 7.42
CA VAL A 9 -14.92 -2.32 7.67
C VAL A 9 -15.25 -0.83 7.68
N PRO A 10 -14.69 -0.02 8.61
CA PRO A 10 -14.85 1.42 8.60
C PRO A 10 -14.44 2.04 7.25
N PRO A 11 -15.22 2.99 6.69
CA PRO A 11 -14.92 3.61 5.39
C PRO A 11 -13.51 4.18 5.29
N VAL A 12 -12.96 4.74 6.37
CA VAL A 12 -11.59 5.24 6.39
C VAL A 12 -10.55 4.14 6.13
N ILE A 13 -10.74 2.97 6.72
CA ILE A 13 -9.81 1.83 6.55
C ILE A 13 -9.95 1.26 5.14
N PHE A 14 -11.19 1.15 4.66
CA PHE A 14 -11.44 0.73 3.28
C PHE A 14 -10.75 1.67 2.28
N ALA A 15 -10.97 2.99 2.39
CA ALA A 15 -10.37 3.99 1.52
C ALA A 15 -8.84 3.99 1.61
N ALA A 16 -8.27 3.92 2.82
CA ALA A 16 -6.83 3.89 3.02
C ALA A 16 -6.19 2.63 2.41
N SER A 17 -6.82 1.46 2.59
CA SER A 17 -6.35 0.21 1.99
C SER A 17 -6.46 0.22 0.47
N ALA A 18 -7.57 0.74 -0.07
CA ALA A 18 -7.78 0.84 -1.51
C ALA A 18 -6.74 1.74 -2.18
N ILE A 19 -6.48 2.93 -1.63
CA ILE A 19 -5.46 3.85 -2.15
C ILE A 19 -4.06 3.25 -2.00
N SER A 20 -3.74 2.63 -0.87
CA SER A 20 -2.45 1.96 -0.68
C SER A 20 -2.23 0.86 -1.71
N THR A 21 -3.25 0.05 -1.98
CA THR A 21 -3.19 -0.98 -3.02
C THR A 21 -3.02 -0.38 -4.40
N LEU A 22 -3.73 0.71 -4.73
CA LEU A 22 -3.60 1.40 -6.01
C LEU A 22 -2.18 1.89 -6.25
N VAL A 23 -1.51 2.42 -5.22
CA VAL A 23 -0.10 2.86 -5.32
C VAL A 23 0.83 1.68 -5.59
N PHE A 24 0.60 0.52 -4.98
CA PHE A 24 1.37 -0.68 -5.30
C PHE A 24 1.14 -1.17 -6.73
N ILE A 25 -0.11 -1.17 -7.19
CA ILE A 25 -0.48 -1.53 -8.56
C ILE A 25 0.11 -0.56 -9.58
N ALA A 26 0.20 0.73 -9.25
CA ALA A 26 0.81 1.74 -10.11
C ALA A 26 2.33 1.56 -10.25
N THR A 27 3.00 0.90 -9.31
CA THR A 27 4.47 0.80 -9.29
C THR A 27 5.07 0.18 -10.56
N PRO A 28 4.60 -0.95 -11.11
CA PRO A 28 5.11 -1.49 -12.37
C PRO A 28 4.97 -0.51 -13.53
N PHE A 29 3.82 0.16 -13.66
CA PHE A 29 3.57 1.16 -14.70
C PHE A 29 4.52 2.36 -14.57
N LEU A 30 4.78 2.81 -13.35
CA LEU A 30 5.75 3.88 -13.07
C LEU A 30 7.16 3.47 -13.47
N ILE A 31 7.54 2.21 -13.28
CA ILE A 31 8.84 1.67 -13.71
C ILE A 31 8.98 1.79 -15.23
N THR A 32 7.99 1.29 -15.97
CA THR A 32 7.98 1.36 -17.43
C THR A 32 8.01 2.82 -17.90
N GLY A 33 7.14 3.67 -17.39
CA GLY A 33 7.09 5.09 -17.75
C GLY A 33 8.40 5.86 -17.48
N LEU A 34 9.05 5.61 -16.34
CA LEU A 34 10.34 6.23 -16.01
C LEU A 34 11.48 5.71 -16.89
N SER A 35 11.45 4.43 -17.28
CA SER A 35 12.44 3.86 -18.19
C SER A 35 12.32 4.44 -19.60
N GLU A 36 11.11 4.58 -20.10
CA GLU A 36 10.84 5.08 -21.46
C GLU A 36 11.03 6.59 -21.59
N GLN A 37 10.48 7.37 -20.63
CA GLN A 37 10.50 8.84 -20.68
C GLN A 37 11.84 9.43 -20.20
N GLY A 38 12.47 8.80 -19.21
CA GLY A 38 13.66 9.33 -18.55
C GLY A 38 14.99 8.77 -19.09
N ASN A 39 14.97 7.87 -20.08
CA ASN A 39 16.17 7.17 -20.56
C ASN A 39 17.00 6.56 -19.39
N ILE A 40 16.31 6.17 -18.30
CA ILE A 40 16.90 5.63 -17.08
C ILE A 40 17.08 4.12 -17.27
N ASN A 41 18.28 3.63 -17.01
CA ASN A 41 18.57 2.20 -17.08
C ASN A 41 17.61 1.40 -16.18
N VAL A 42 17.00 0.33 -16.72
CA VAL A 42 16.03 -0.56 -16.05
C VAL A 42 16.53 -1.02 -14.66
N ASN A 43 17.84 -1.28 -14.53
CA ASN A 43 18.42 -1.67 -13.23
C ASN A 43 18.32 -0.55 -12.19
N ARG A 44 18.39 0.71 -12.58
CA ARG A 44 18.21 1.85 -11.67
C ARG A 44 16.74 2.02 -11.30
N VAL A 45 15.84 1.80 -12.24
CA VAL A 45 14.39 1.90 -11.97
C VAL A 45 13.95 0.82 -10.98
N GLY A 46 14.55 -0.37 -11.01
CA GLY A 46 14.33 -1.42 -10.03
C GLY A 46 14.62 -1.00 -8.57
N LEU A 47 15.55 -0.05 -8.35
CA LEU A 47 15.83 0.50 -7.02
C LEU A 47 14.61 1.22 -6.42
N ILE A 48 13.80 1.86 -7.24
CA ILE A 48 12.61 2.59 -6.82
C ILE A 48 11.62 1.63 -6.13
N SER A 49 11.33 0.50 -6.79
CA SER A 49 10.42 -0.51 -6.25
C SER A 49 11.00 -1.22 -5.04
N SER A 50 12.27 -1.62 -5.11
CA SER A 50 12.94 -2.30 -4.00
C SER A 50 12.98 -1.43 -2.74
N THR A 51 13.25 -0.14 -2.91
CA THR A 51 13.33 0.82 -1.82
C THR A 51 11.92 1.07 -1.22
N GLN A 52 10.88 1.16 -2.04
CA GLN A 52 9.50 1.26 -1.58
C GLN A 52 9.07 0.01 -0.81
N LEU A 53 9.39 -1.18 -1.29
CA LEU A 53 9.09 -2.43 -0.58
C LEU A 53 9.85 -2.53 0.74
N LEU A 54 11.12 -2.13 0.77
CA LEU A 54 11.90 -2.06 2.03
C LEU A 54 11.23 -1.12 3.02
N GLY A 55 10.83 0.07 2.58
CA GLY A 55 10.06 1.02 3.38
C GLY A 55 8.76 0.40 3.91
N PHE A 56 8.02 -0.33 3.07
CA PHE A 56 6.79 -1.02 3.47
C PHE A 56 7.03 -2.06 4.58
N VAL A 57 8.06 -2.87 4.45
CA VAL A 57 8.43 -3.85 5.48
C VAL A 57 8.78 -3.15 6.79
N ILE A 58 9.61 -2.10 6.74
CA ILE A 58 9.99 -1.32 7.92
C ILE A 58 8.77 -0.63 8.54
N GLY A 59 7.90 -0.03 7.72
CA GLY A 59 6.68 0.63 8.16
C GLY A 59 5.70 -0.32 8.84
N SER A 60 5.42 -1.46 8.23
CA SER A 60 4.47 -2.44 8.78
C SER A 60 5.00 -3.12 10.05
N TRP A 61 6.27 -3.57 10.02
CA TRP A 61 6.89 -4.26 11.14
C TRP A 61 7.24 -3.31 12.31
N GLY A 62 7.80 -2.12 11.98
CA GLY A 62 8.19 -1.13 12.97
C GLY A 62 6.99 -0.50 13.67
N SER A 63 5.94 -0.15 12.91
CA SER A 63 4.72 0.43 13.48
C SER A 63 4.10 -0.49 14.52
N GLY A 64 4.05 -1.79 14.27
CA GLY A 64 3.51 -2.77 15.22
C GLY A 64 4.33 -2.93 16.51
N ARG A 65 5.57 -2.49 16.54
CA ARG A 65 6.44 -2.55 17.74
C ARG A 65 6.51 -1.23 18.50
N VAL A 66 6.54 -0.12 17.77
CA VAL A 66 6.80 1.21 18.35
C VAL A 66 5.50 1.92 18.69
N PHE A 67 4.48 1.80 17.85
CA PHE A 67 3.27 2.57 17.99
C PHE A 67 2.09 1.75 18.52
N ARG A 68 1.10 2.46 19.05
CA ARG A 68 -0.24 1.91 19.31
C ARG A 68 -1.15 2.30 18.15
N PRO A 69 -2.09 1.43 17.74
CA PRO A 69 -3.05 1.79 16.70
C PRO A 69 -3.91 2.96 17.20
N ARG A 70 -3.79 4.10 16.49
CA ARG A 70 -4.49 5.34 16.83
C ARG A 70 -4.87 6.09 15.56
N ARG A 71 -5.99 6.78 15.60
CA ARG A 71 -6.46 7.66 14.52
C ARG A 71 -5.41 8.71 14.11
N LYS A 72 -4.69 9.30 15.06
CA LYS A 72 -3.62 10.28 14.77
C LYS A 72 -2.50 9.67 13.93
N LEU A 73 -2.14 8.41 14.18
CA LEU A 73 -1.12 7.71 13.41
C LEU A 73 -1.60 7.42 11.98
N LEU A 74 -2.89 7.07 11.81
CA LEU A 74 -3.48 6.91 10.48
C LEU A 74 -3.40 8.21 9.67
N VAL A 75 -3.80 9.34 10.29
CA VAL A 75 -3.70 10.67 9.65
C VAL A 75 -2.25 10.99 9.28
N ALA A 76 -1.31 10.77 10.19
CA ALA A 76 0.11 11.01 9.93
C ALA A 76 0.64 10.14 8.79
N ALA A 77 0.28 8.86 8.75
CA ALA A 77 0.69 7.95 7.68
C ALA A 77 0.09 8.36 6.32
N VAL A 78 -1.19 8.76 6.28
CA VAL A 78 -1.83 9.27 5.06
C VAL A 78 -1.14 10.53 4.57
N LEU A 79 -0.90 11.51 5.45
CA LEU A 79 -0.21 12.76 5.06
C LEU A 79 1.24 12.49 4.60
N LEU A 80 1.93 11.56 5.23
CA LEU A 80 3.25 11.13 4.80
C LEU A 80 3.20 10.53 3.37
N GLY A 81 2.18 9.72 3.08
CA GLY A 81 1.93 9.18 1.74
C GLY A 81 1.65 10.28 0.70
N VAL A 82 0.87 11.32 1.07
CA VAL A 82 0.63 12.50 0.21
C VAL A 82 1.96 13.18 -0.14
N ILE A 83 2.72 13.56 0.88
CA ILE A 83 4.00 14.27 0.70
C ILE A 83 4.97 13.43 -0.14
N ALA A 84 5.05 12.13 0.14
CA ALA A 84 5.96 11.25 -0.56
C ALA A 84 5.56 11.05 -2.04
N ASN A 85 4.27 10.92 -2.35
CA ASN A 85 3.83 10.78 -3.74
C ASN A 85 3.95 12.10 -4.51
N VAL A 86 3.46 13.22 -3.96
CA VAL A 86 3.61 14.53 -4.60
C VAL A 86 5.09 14.87 -4.81
N GLY A 87 5.91 14.69 -3.76
CA GLY A 87 7.36 14.92 -3.86
C GLY A 87 8.01 14.06 -4.93
N SER A 88 7.55 12.82 -5.14
CA SER A 88 8.07 11.93 -6.18
C SER A 88 7.87 12.45 -7.60
N GLY A 89 6.79 13.19 -7.86
CA GLY A 89 6.51 13.79 -9.17
C GLY A 89 7.20 15.14 -9.42
N LEU A 90 7.99 15.63 -8.44
CA LEU A 90 8.61 16.97 -8.53
C LEU A 90 10.14 16.92 -8.47
N VAL A 91 10.74 15.74 -8.39
CA VAL A 91 12.17 15.59 -8.12
C VAL A 91 12.85 14.64 -9.11
N GLU A 92 14.18 14.78 -9.21
CA GLU A 92 15.02 13.89 -9.99
C GLU A 92 15.20 12.52 -9.30
N PHE A 93 15.90 11.60 -9.98
CA PHE A 93 16.01 10.19 -9.64
C PHE A 93 16.41 9.90 -8.17
N TRP A 94 17.46 10.51 -7.64
CA TRP A 94 17.94 10.15 -6.30
C TRP A 94 17.02 10.58 -5.16
N PRO A 95 16.49 11.82 -5.14
CA PRO A 95 15.45 12.18 -4.20
C PRO A 95 14.16 11.35 -4.40
N LEU A 96 13.81 10.97 -5.64
CA LEU A 96 12.69 10.09 -5.91
C LEU A 96 12.81 8.75 -5.18
N VAL A 97 14.00 8.10 -5.21
CA VAL A 97 14.26 6.87 -4.45
C VAL A 97 14.00 7.08 -2.95
N GLY A 98 14.43 8.23 -2.39
CA GLY A 98 14.16 8.60 -1.01
C GLY A 98 12.65 8.76 -0.72
N PHE A 99 11.91 9.46 -1.59
CA PHE A 99 10.46 9.59 -1.46
C PHE A 99 9.73 8.27 -1.58
N ARG A 100 10.20 7.33 -2.44
CA ARG A 100 9.64 5.99 -2.54
C ARG A 100 9.84 5.18 -1.27
N PHE A 101 10.99 5.31 -0.60
CA PHE A 101 11.21 4.70 0.70
C PHE A 101 10.23 5.23 1.75
N VAL A 102 10.08 6.55 1.83
CA VAL A 102 9.15 7.22 2.76
C VAL A 102 7.70 6.82 2.46
N ASN A 103 7.32 6.76 1.18
CA ASN A 103 6.01 6.27 0.77
C ASN A 103 5.78 4.81 1.21
N GLY A 104 6.79 3.96 1.05
CA GLY A 104 6.75 2.59 1.55
C GLY A 104 6.44 2.53 3.05
N ILE A 105 7.11 3.34 3.88
CA ILE A 105 6.84 3.42 5.32
C ILE A 105 5.38 3.82 5.58
N ALA A 106 4.87 4.81 4.86
CA ALA A 106 3.48 5.25 4.98
C ALA A 106 2.49 4.12 4.66
N LEU A 107 2.68 3.44 3.52
CA LEU A 107 1.85 2.32 3.08
C LEU A 107 1.91 1.14 4.06
N GLY A 108 3.10 0.79 4.56
CA GLY A 108 3.29 -0.27 5.55
C GLY A 108 2.60 0.04 6.88
N THR A 109 2.65 1.31 7.31
CA THR A 109 1.95 1.77 8.52
C THR A 109 0.43 1.69 8.34
N ILE A 110 -0.10 2.10 7.19
CA ILE A 110 -1.53 2.00 6.85
C ILE A 110 -1.97 0.55 6.82
N ALA A 111 -1.21 -0.33 6.17
CA ALA A 111 -1.51 -1.76 6.11
C ALA A 111 -1.56 -2.37 7.52
N TRP A 112 -0.57 -2.06 8.37
CA TRP A 112 -0.59 -2.53 9.75
C TRP A 112 -1.82 -2.03 10.53
N LEU A 113 -2.21 -0.75 10.36
CA LEU A 113 -3.40 -0.19 11.01
C LEU A 113 -4.69 -0.84 10.50
N ALA A 114 -4.77 -1.13 9.20
CA ALA A 114 -5.91 -1.81 8.60
C ALA A 114 -6.09 -3.22 9.19
N TRP A 115 -5.02 -3.99 9.28
CA TRP A 115 -5.06 -5.31 9.90
C TRP A 115 -5.33 -5.25 11.40
N ALA A 116 -4.80 -4.24 12.12
CA ALA A 116 -5.07 -4.05 13.54
C ALA A 116 -6.55 -3.74 13.83
N GLU A 117 -7.26 -3.06 12.90
CA GLU A 117 -8.68 -2.73 13.03
C GLU A 117 -9.61 -3.94 12.88
N VAL A 118 -9.19 -4.93 12.08
CA VAL A 118 -10.03 -6.11 11.76
C VAL A 118 -9.61 -7.37 12.49
N PHE A 119 -8.50 -7.32 13.20
CA PHE A 119 -7.94 -8.49 13.87
C PHE A 119 -8.95 -9.11 14.85
N GLY A 120 -9.22 -10.42 14.69
CA GLY A 120 -10.19 -11.17 15.50
C GLY A 120 -11.63 -11.16 14.98
N ASP A 121 -11.89 -10.53 13.80
CA ASP A 121 -13.18 -10.58 13.13
C ASP A 121 -13.00 -11.13 11.70
N ASP A 122 -13.33 -12.40 11.51
CA ASP A 122 -13.13 -13.11 10.24
C ASP A 122 -13.87 -12.44 9.07
N SER A 123 -15.06 -11.88 9.33
CA SER A 123 -15.86 -11.25 8.29
C SER A 123 -15.25 -9.93 7.81
N ARG A 124 -14.67 -9.13 8.71
CA ARG A 124 -13.95 -7.90 8.35
C ARG A 124 -12.61 -8.20 7.71
N THR A 125 -11.96 -9.27 8.14
CA THR A 125 -10.71 -9.77 7.53
C THR A 125 -10.97 -10.13 6.05
N GLY A 126 -12.09 -10.81 5.76
CA GLY A 126 -12.53 -11.09 4.39
C GLY A 126 -12.78 -9.81 3.57
N ASP A 127 -13.46 -8.82 4.16
CA ASP A 127 -13.71 -7.54 3.49
C ASP A 127 -12.41 -6.81 3.09
N ILE A 128 -11.40 -6.81 3.96
CA ILE A 128 -10.09 -6.20 3.61
C ILE A 128 -9.37 -7.02 2.54
N ALA A 129 -9.41 -8.34 2.60
CA ALA A 129 -8.71 -9.20 1.66
C ALA A 129 -9.19 -9.03 0.21
N VAL A 130 -10.46 -8.70 -0.01
CA VAL A 130 -11.01 -8.48 -1.36
C VAL A 130 -10.69 -7.10 -1.94
N ILE A 131 -10.25 -6.13 -1.14
CA ILE A 131 -9.92 -4.78 -1.63
C ILE A 131 -8.82 -4.86 -2.70
N GLY A 132 -7.76 -5.62 -2.43
CA GLY A 132 -6.64 -5.78 -3.35
C GLY A 132 -7.07 -6.24 -4.75
N PRO A 133 -7.71 -7.41 -4.89
CA PRO A 133 -8.21 -7.89 -6.16
C PRO A 133 -9.15 -6.92 -6.88
N ILE A 134 -10.10 -6.31 -6.17
CA ILE A 134 -11.06 -5.36 -6.78
C ILE A 134 -10.31 -4.13 -7.30
N VAL A 135 -9.48 -3.52 -6.46
CA VAL A 135 -8.70 -2.34 -6.87
C VAL A 135 -7.72 -2.70 -7.98
N GLY A 136 -7.13 -3.90 -7.96
CA GLY A 136 -6.26 -4.39 -9.02
C GLY A 136 -6.96 -4.49 -10.37
N THR A 137 -8.12 -5.11 -10.39
CA THR A 137 -8.89 -5.32 -11.63
C THR A 137 -9.32 -3.99 -12.27
N ILE A 138 -9.76 -3.03 -11.47
CA ILE A 138 -10.25 -1.73 -11.98
C ILE A 138 -9.10 -0.72 -12.11
N GLY A 139 -8.18 -0.73 -11.16
CA GLY A 139 -7.11 0.26 -11.06
C GLY A 139 -6.01 0.08 -12.10
N SER A 140 -5.64 -1.16 -12.44
CA SER A 140 -4.56 -1.40 -13.43
C SER A 140 -4.83 -0.74 -14.78
N PRO A 141 -5.97 -0.98 -15.45
CA PRO A 141 -6.25 -0.31 -16.72
C PRO A 141 -6.39 1.20 -16.57
N ALA A 142 -6.99 1.68 -15.46
CA ALA A 142 -7.12 3.11 -15.21
C ALA A 142 -5.76 3.80 -15.04
N VAL A 143 -4.82 3.17 -14.33
CA VAL A 143 -3.45 3.67 -14.15
C VAL A 143 -2.70 3.68 -15.48
N GLY A 144 -2.79 2.61 -16.28
CA GLY A 144 -2.18 2.56 -17.61
C GLY A 144 -2.66 3.69 -18.52
N MET A 145 -3.99 3.81 -18.68
CA MET A 145 -4.60 4.89 -19.49
C MET A 145 -4.22 6.29 -18.99
N PHE A 146 -4.13 6.46 -17.68
CA PHE A 146 -3.73 7.76 -17.10
C PHE A 146 -2.27 8.07 -17.41
N LEU A 147 -1.38 7.08 -17.24
CA LEU A 147 0.04 7.22 -17.54
C LEU A 147 0.30 7.56 -18.99
N ASP A 148 -0.34 6.87 -19.93
CA ASP A 148 -0.22 7.10 -21.37
C ASP A 148 -0.63 8.52 -21.76
N ARG A 149 -1.63 9.09 -21.06
CA ARG A 149 -2.17 10.40 -21.39
C ARG A 149 -1.44 11.56 -20.70
N PHE A 150 -1.02 11.39 -19.45
CA PHE A 150 -0.57 12.49 -18.60
C PHE A 150 0.89 12.34 -18.12
N GLY A 151 1.51 11.19 -18.35
CA GLY A 151 2.89 10.93 -17.97
C GLY A 151 3.08 10.58 -16.49
N THR A 152 4.32 10.23 -16.17
CA THR A 152 4.72 9.65 -14.88
C THR A 152 4.62 10.65 -13.73
N ASP A 153 5.08 11.89 -13.93
CA ASP A 153 5.09 12.91 -12.88
C ASP A 153 3.68 13.27 -12.43
N THR A 154 2.78 13.42 -13.41
CA THR A 154 1.37 13.70 -13.14
C THR A 154 0.69 12.53 -12.42
N LEU A 155 1.07 11.28 -12.75
CA LEU A 155 0.55 10.11 -12.04
C LEU A 155 0.99 10.09 -10.57
N PHE A 156 2.24 10.43 -10.26
CA PHE A 156 2.69 10.57 -8.87
C PHE A 156 1.88 11.61 -8.11
N ILE A 157 1.65 12.78 -8.70
CA ILE A 157 0.86 13.86 -8.08
C ILE A 157 -0.59 13.39 -7.87
N ALA A 158 -1.20 12.75 -8.88
CA ALA A 158 -2.56 12.23 -8.79
C ALA A 158 -2.70 11.20 -7.67
N LEU A 159 -1.75 10.26 -7.54
CA LEU A 159 -1.71 9.30 -6.44
C LEU A 159 -1.56 9.99 -5.07
N GLY A 160 -0.79 11.07 -5.00
CA GLY A 160 -0.66 11.90 -3.81
C GLY A 160 -1.98 12.56 -3.42
N VAL A 161 -2.69 13.14 -4.38
CA VAL A 161 -4.02 13.76 -4.16
C VAL A 161 -5.03 12.69 -3.72
N LEU A 162 -5.03 11.52 -4.34
CA LEU A 162 -5.90 10.41 -3.95
C LEU A 162 -5.64 9.94 -2.50
N HIS A 163 -4.42 10.08 -1.99
CA HIS A 163 -4.11 9.78 -0.59
C HIS A 163 -4.86 10.66 0.41
N LEU A 164 -5.43 11.80 -0.01
CA LEU A 164 -6.27 12.62 0.87
C LEU A 164 -7.66 12.03 1.09
N VAL A 165 -8.14 11.15 0.21
CA VAL A 165 -9.50 10.57 0.28
C VAL A 165 -9.80 9.91 1.63
N PRO A 166 -8.92 9.10 2.25
CA PRO A 166 -9.17 8.56 3.58
C PRO A 166 -9.45 9.60 4.66
N LEU A 167 -8.89 10.82 4.53
CA LEU A 167 -9.10 11.89 5.52
C LEU A 167 -10.55 12.37 5.57
N LEU A 168 -11.28 12.27 4.45
CA LEU A 168 -12.71 12.61 4.40
C LEU A 168 -13.54 11.71 5.34
N PHE A 169 -13.07 10.49 5.56
CA PHE A 169 -13.74 9.47 6.38
C PHE A 169 -13.07 9.26 7.74
N VAL A 170 -12.10 10.09 8.09
CA VAL A 170 -11.30 9.88 9.31
C VAL A 170 -12.14 9.83 10.60
N HIS A 171 -13.31 10.46 10.62
CA HIS A 171 -14.26 10.42 11.73
C HIS A 171 -14.85 9.01 11.95
N THR A 172 -14.87 8.15 10.94
CA THR A 172 -15.39 6.78 11.02
C THR A 172 -14.40 5.79 11.64
N SER A 173 -13.15 6.21 11.88
CA SER A 173 -12.12 5.36 12.49
C SER A 173 -12.49 4.97 13.92
N ARG A 174 -12.43 3.68 14.20
CA ARG A 174 -12.60 3.10 15.53
C ARG A 174 -11.29 2.95 16.31
N LEU A 175 -10.18 3.37 15.73
CA LEU A 175 -8.84 3.33 16.35
C LEU A 175 -8.71 4.32 17.54
N THR A 176 -9.65 4.28 18.48
CA THR A 176 -9.73 5.28 19.56
C THR A 176 -8.95 4.90 20.80
N SER A 177 -8.72 3.64 21.07
CA SER A 177 -8.37 3.22 22.43
C SER A 177 -6.98 2.66 22.62
N GLY A 178 -6.10 2.68 21.67
CA GLY A 178 -4.67 2.39 21.92
C GLY A 178 -4.37 1.19 22.84
N GLU A 179 -5.31 0.26 22.98
CA GLU A 179 -5.06 -0.97 23.70
C GLU A 179 -4.02 -1.76 22.90
N ARG A 180 -2.88 -2.01 23.53
CA ARG A 180 -1.93 -2.94 22.94
C ARG A 180 -2.64 -4.28 22.91
N VAL A 181 -2.96 -4.78 21.72
CA VAL A 181 -3.27 -6.20 21.56
C VAL A 181 -2.10 -6.95 22.21
N ARG A 182 -2.37 -7.57 23.36
CA ARG A 182 -1.38 -8.32 24.12
C ARG A 182 -0.93 -9.46 23.22
N ARG A 183 0.20 -9.29 22.56
CA ARG A 183 0.79 -10.32 21.72
C ARG A 183 1.26 -11.43 22.65
N GLU A 184 0.44 -12.42 22.83
CA GLU A 184 0.96 -13.71 23.25
C GLU A 184 1.94 -14.16 22.17
N ARG A 185 3.20 -14.32 22.56
CA ARG A 185 4.24 -14.82 21.66
C ARG A 185 4.01 -16.31 21.43
N HIS A 186 3.05 -16.62 20.58
CA HIS A 186 2.91 -17.98 20.08
C HIS A 186 3.98 -18.22 19.02
N ARG A 187 4.76 -19.29 19.19
CA ARG A 187 5.65 -19.74 18.11
C ARG A 187 4.76 -20.18 16.95
N PRO A 188 5.04 -19.73 15.71
CA PRO A 188 4.25 -20.17 14.58
C PRO A 188 4.28 -21.69 14.47
N THR A 189 3.13 -22.30 14.20
CA THR A 189 3.03 -23.73 13.93
C THR A 189 3.75 -24.05 12.62
N ARG A 190 4.15 -25.34 12.43
CA ARG A 190 4.76 -25.77 11.16
C ARG A 190 3.86 -25.46 9.97
N SER A 191 2.54 -25.64 10.11
CA SER A 191 1.56 -25.29 9.06
C SER A 191 1.55 -23.81 8.75
N ALA A 192 1.64 -22.94 9.76
CA ALA A 192 1.71 -21.49 9.56
C ALA A 192 3.01 -21.08 8.83
N LEU A 193 4.15 -21.70 9.17
CA LEU A 193 5.42 -21.47 8.46
C LEU A 193 5.35 -21.92 7.00
N LEU A 194 4.79 -23.09 6.73
CA LEU A 194 4.59 -23.58 5.36
C LEU A 194 3.66 -22.68 4.55
N ALA A 195 2.56 -22.21 5.16
CA ALA A 195 1.65 -21.27 4.52
C ALA A 195 2.33 -19.90 4.20
N MET A 196 3.17 -19.42 5.12
CA MET A 196 3.94 -18.18 4.89
C MET A 196 4.98 -18.37 3.76
N LEU A 197 5.66 -19.51 3.72
CA LEU A 197 6.60 -19.84 2.64
C LEU A 197 5.89 -19.98 1.30
N ALA A 198 4.77 -20.70 1.26
CA ALA A 198 3.97 -20.85 0.04
C ALA A 198 3.47 -19.49 -0.48
N LEU A 199 2.97 -18.62 0.41
CA LEU A 199 2.55 -17.26 0.06
C LEU A 199 3.74 -16.43 -0.45
N GLY A 200 4.90 -16.54 0.21
CA GLY A 200 6.14 -15.88 -0.23
C GLY A 200 6.57 -16.33 -1.62
N CYS A 201 6.57 -17.64 -1.90
CA CYS A 201 6.89 -18.17 -3.23
C CYS A 201 5.88 -17.74 -4.29
N PHE A 202 4.58 -17.72 -3.95
CA PHE A 202 3.52 -17.27 -4.85
C PHE A 202 3.68 -15.79 -5.22
N THR A 203 3.96 -14.93 -4.23
CA THR A 203 4.16 -13.50 -4.47
C THR A 203 5.42 -13.21 -5.27
N LEU A 204 6.51 -13.94 -5.02
CA LEU A 204 7.75 -13.85 -5.81
C LEU A 204 7.53 -14.32 -7.26
N GLY A 205 6.86 -15.45 -7.47
CA GLY A 205 6.53 -15.96 -8.79
C GLY A 205 5.60 -15.04 -9.56
N GLY A 206 4.55 -14.54 -8.92
CA GLY A 206 3.63 -13.58 -9.52
C GLY A 206 4.33 -12.28 -9.93
N SER A 207 5.21 -11.75 -9.09
CA SER A 207 5.97 -10.53 -9.39
C SER A 207 6.90 -10.72 -10.59
N SER A 208 7.54 -11.89 -10.72
CA SER A 208 8.44 -12.17 -11.85
C SER A 208 7.69 -12.22 -13.17
N VAL A 209 6.50 -12.81 -13.21
CA VAL A 209 5.69 -12.85 -14.45
C VAL A 209 5.37 -11.43 -14.92
N PHE A 210 4.98 -10.51 -14.02
CA PHE A 210 4.69 -9.12 -14.38
C PHE A 210 5.92 -8.34 -14.88
N VAL A 211 7.10 -8.65 -14.37
CA VAL A 211 8.33 -7.95 -14.77
C VAL A 211 8.89 -8.46 -16.10
N PHE A 212 8.68 -9.75 -16.45
CA PHE A 212 9.29 -10.39 -17.60
C PHE A 212 8.31 -10.72 -18.75
N SER A 213 7.03 -10.35 -18.62
CA SER A 213 6.01 -10.60 -19.66
C SER A 213 5.85 -9.46 -20.68
N ASN A 214 6.71 -8.44 -20.64
CA ASN A 214 6.77 -7.36 -21.64
C ASN A 214 8.01 -7.50 -22.51
#